data_9fa2e2def0f1c648518ffa07da9b1521
#
_entry.id   9fa2e2def0f1c648518ffa07da9b1521
#
_cell.length_a   1.000
_cell.length_b   1.000
_cell.length_c   1.000
_cell.angle_alpha   90.00
_cell.angle_beta   90.00
_cell.angle_gamma   90.00
#
_symmetry.space_group_name_H-M   'P 1'
#
loop_
_entity.id
_entity.type
_entity.pdbx_description
1 polymer ?
#
loop_
_entity_poly.entity_id
_entity_poly.type
_entity_poly.pdbx_seq_one_letter_code
_entity_poly.pdbx_strand_id
1 'polypeptide(L)'
;MKEEDLSRIKRYPIVEYLERKGIKPVRKTLTYAMYRSPLREETHPSFKVDTEKNLWIDYGEGRGGSIIDLCMRMEGCTLSEAIRRLGQNASDNGTYSSLNNFVPNNSQPVMAVNGARRLIEISDTLPPHFQEYLTKVRCIDLEKAKSFLKCISYEVRSRLYQAIGFANLSGGYELRDDNVFKGRIAPKDITPIFTDRAELVCIFEGFMGFLSFLSMKEEITNHCLVMNSVSNVAKAIRYLNDRHLTHICALLDNDDAGRRAIQEFARAGFQVEDMSRYYKDFKDLNDFHVSRVREQREQKWQVKTQMSVTEQNQNKSNIK
;
A
#
# COMPACT_ATOMS: atom_id res chain seq x y z
N MET A 1 29.18 14.75 -21.67
CA MET A 1 28.62 13.40 -21.60
C MET A 1 27.38 13.42 -22.47
N LYS A 2 27.24 12.50 -23.40
CA LYS A 2 26.09 12.47 -24.32
C LYS A 2 24.87 11.93 -23.58
N GLU A 3 23.70 12.40 -23.92
CA GLU A 3 22.41 11.98 -23.30
C GLU A 3 22.16 10.46 -23.44
N GLU A 4 22.70 9.86 -24.51
CA GLU A 4 22.70 8.42 -24.77
C GLU A 4 23.48 7.62 -23.72
N ASP A 5 24.59 8.15 -23.20
CA ASP A 5 25.40 7.48 -22.17
C ASP A 5 24.64 7.43 -20.84
N LEU A 6 23.94 8.50 -20.50
CA LEU A 6 23.14 8.57 -19.28
C LEU A 6 21.92 7.60 -19.34
N SER A 7 21.28 7.52 -20.50
CA SER A 7 20.17 6.59 -20.75
C SER A 7 20.62 5.14 -20.66
N ARG A 8 21.81 4.81 -21.13
CA ARG A 8 22.39 3.46 -21.03
C ARG A 8 22.67 3.09 -19.57
N ILE A 9 23.26 3.99 -18.80
CA ILE A 9 23.55 3.78 -17.38
C ILE A 9 22.25 3.58 -16.57
N LYS A 10 21.23 4.37 -16.82
CA LYS A 10 19.91 4.21 -16.15
C LYS A 10 19.21 2.89 -16.44
N ARG A 11 19.54 2.23 -17.56
CA ARG A 11 19.00 0.90 -17.90
C ARG A 11 19.74 -0.25 -17.23
N TYR A 12 20.91 -0.02 -16.64
CA TYR A 12 21.65 -1.07 -15.93
C TYR A 12 20.80 -1.60 -14.78
N PRO A 13 20.49 -2.93 -14.76
CA PRO A 13 19.51 -3.48 -13.80
C PRO A 13 19.98 -3.36 -12.35
N ILE A 14 19.16 -2.76 -11.49
CA ILE A 14 19.46 -2.64 -10.05
C ILE A 14 19.65 -4.01 -9.40
N VAL A 15 18.87 -5.01 -9.81
CA VAL A 15 19.00 -6.38 -9.31
C VAL A 15 20.41 -6.93 -9.59
N GLU A 16 20.93 -6.74 -10.80
CA GLU A 16 22.27 -7.18 -11.18
C GLU A 16 23.37 -6.41 -10.43
N TYR A 17 23.18 -5.10 -10.26
CA TYR A 17 24.08 -4.28 -9.45
C TYR A 17 24.19 -4.78 -8.01
N LEU A 18 23.07 -5.09 -7.37
CA LEU A 18 23.03 -5.64 -6.01
C LEU A 18 23.64 -7.04 -5.94
N GLU A 19 23.39 -7.88 -6.94
CA GLU A 19 23.94 -9.23 -7.01
C GLU A 19 25.47 -9.22 -7.12
N ARG A 20 26.03 -8.34 -7.94
CA ARG A 20 27.51 -8.11 -8.03
C ARG A 20 28.11 -7.62 -6.71
N LYS A 21 27.33 -6.94 -5.87
CA LYS A 21 27.74 -6.55 -4.52
C LYS A 21 27.52 -7.67 -3.47
N GLY A 22 27.10 -8.87 -3.90
CA GLY A 22 26.82 -10.00 -3.02
C GLY A 22 25.50 -9.89 -2.25
N ILE A 23 24.65 -8.92 -2.58
CA ILE A 23 23.38 -8.68 -1.91
C ILE A 23 22.27 -9.45 -2.62
N LYS A 24 21.74 -10.48 -1.94
CA LYS A 24 20.70 -11.36 -2.48
C LYS A 24 19.30 -10.93 -2.03
N PRO A 25 18.29 -11.04 -2.89
CA PRO A 25 16.92 -10.75 -2.50
C PRO A 25 16.40 -11.80 -1.51
N VAL A 26 15.62 -11.35 -0.52
CA VAL A 26 14.88 -12.23 0.39
C VAL A 26 13.68 -12.84 -0.33
N ARG A 27 13.10 -12.10 -1.27
CA ARG A 27 11.98 -12.54 -2.13
C ARG A 27 12.14 -11.92 -3.51
N LYS A 28 11.92 -12.72 -4.56
CA LYS A 28 11.95 -12.28 -5.96
C LYS A 28 10.68 -12.76 -6.67
N THR A 29 10.06 -11.86 -7.42
CA THR A 29 8.91 -12.12 -8.30
C THR A 29 9.26 -11.67 -9.72
N LEU A 30 8.32 -11.81 -10.65
CA LEU A 30 8.52 -11.36 -12.04
C LEU A 30 8.68 -9.84 -12.15
N THR A 31 8.02 -9.07 -11.27
CA THR A 31 7.93 -7.61 -11.36
C THR A 31 8.72 -6.85 -10.30
N TYR A 32 9.16 -7.53 -9.24
CA TYR A 32 9.98 -6.91 -8.19
C TYR A 32 10.83 -7.91 -7.42
N ALA A 33 11.86 -7.39 -6.75
CA ALA A 33 12.65 -8.10 -5.75
C ALA A 33 12.65 -7.32 -4.43
N MET A 34 12.52 -8.04 -3.31
CA MET A 34 12.59 -7.49 -1.94
C MET A 34 13.91 -7.88 -1.30
N TYR A 35 14.55 -6.91 -0.68
CA TYR A 35 15.83 -7.06 0.03
C TYR A 35 15.71 -6.55 1.45
N ARG A 36 16.61 -6.97 2.33
CA ARG A 36 16.97 -6.15 3.47
C ARG A 36 17.71 -4.93 2.93
N SER A 37 17.52 -3.77 3.53
CA SER A 37 18.12 -2.54 3.00
C SER A 37 19.64 -2.65 2.87
N PRO A 38 20.20 -2.37 1.71
CA PRO A 38 21.66 -2.28 1.54
C PRO A 38 22.26 -0.99 2.12
N LEU A 39 21.40 -0.09 2.61
CA LEU A 39 21.77 1.25 3.08
C LEU A 39 21.82 1.36 4.61
N ARG A 40 21.29 0.34 5.33
CA ARG A 40 21.23 0.28 6.80
C ARG A 40 21.01 -1.15 7.29
N GLU A 41 21.28 -1.38 8.56
CA GLU A 41 20.96 -2.65 9.19
C GLU A 41 19.46 -2.74 9.51
N GLU A 42 18.83 -3.88 9.16
CA GLU A 42 17.44 -4.18 9.47
C GLU A 42 17.18 -5.69 9.57
N THR A 43 16.16 -6.06 10.32
CA THR A 43 15.77 -7.47 10.51
C THR A 43 14.71 -7.93 9.49
N HIS A 44 13.87 -7.00 9.03
CA HIS A 44 12.77 -7.27 8.08
C HIS A 44 13.04 -6.61 6.73
N PRO A 45 12.78 -7.31 5.61
CA PRO A 45 13.05 -6.76 4.28
C PRO A 45 12.11 -5.58 3.98
N SER A 46 12.68 -4.40 3.81
CA SER A 46 11.94 -3.17 3.48
C SER A 46 12.42 -2.45 2.21
N PHE A 47 13.46 -2.98 1.56
CA PHE A 47 14.00 -2.41 0.34
C PHE A 47 13.45 -3.15 -0.88
N LYS A 48 12.65 -2.46 -1.70
CA LYS A 48 12.02 -3.03 -2.90
C LYS A 48 12.68 -2.49 -4.16
N VAL A 49 13.02 -3.38 -5.07
CA VAL A 49 13.43 -3.05 -6.44
C VAL A 49 12.31 -3.44 -7.39
N ASP A 50 11.75 -2.47 -8.10
CA ASP A 50 10.82 -2.69 -9.22
C ASP A 50 11.64 -3.05 -10.45
N THR A 51 11.55 -4.31 -10.90
CA THR A 51 12.37 -4.84 -12.01
C THR A 51 11.90 -4.35 -13.38
N GLU A 52 10.66 -3.91 -13.51
CA GLU A 52 10.15 -3.37 -14.78
C GLU A 52 10.54 -1.91 -14.97
N LYS A 53 10.47 -1.11 -13.90
CA LYS A 53 10.80 0.32 -13.93
C LYS A 53 12.30 0.58 -13.71
N ASN A 54 13.01 -0.42 -13.21
CA ASN A 54 14.39 -0.29 -12.73
C ASN A 54 14.56 0.85 -11.72
N LEU A 55 13.66 0.89 -10.73
CA LEU A 55 13.66 1.83 -9.63
C LEU A 55 13.64 1.09 -8.30
N TRP A 56 14.18 1.71 -7.27
CA TRP A 56 14.13 1.17 -5.91
C TRP A 56 13.37 2.11 -4.96
N ILE A 57 12.87 1.54 -3.89
CA ILE A 57 12.31 2.25 -2.73
C ILE A 57 12.69 1.52 -1.45
N ASP A 58 13.24 2.26 -0.50
CA ASP A 58 13.43 1.83 0.88
C ASP A 58 12.23 2.34 1.70
N TYR A 59 11.34 1.44 2.07
CA TYR A 59 10.16 1.78 2.85
C TYR A 59 10.50 2.19 4.28
N GLY A 60 11.64 1.73 4.82
CA GLY A 60 12.08 2.10 6.16
C GLY A 60 12.56 3.56 6.25
N GLU A 61 13.17 4.08 5.17
CA GLU A 61 13.57 5.49 5.08
C GLU A 61 12.55 6.38 4.35
N GLY A 62 11.57 5.78 3.65
CA GLY A 62 10.63 6.50 2.80
C GLY A 62 11.29 7.14 1.56
N ARG A 63 12.44 6.62 1.12
CA ARG A 63 13.24 7.15 0.02
C ARG A 63 13.38 6.14 -1.10
N GLY A 64 13.50 6.63 -2.32
CA GLY A 64 13.68 5.80 -3.50
C GLY A 64 14.43 6.55 -4.61
N GLY A 65 14.74 5.83 -5.69
CA GLY A 65 15.45 6.44 -6.81
C GLY A 65 15.81 5.46 -7.92
N SER A 66 16.72 5.92 -8.79
CA SER A 66 17.30 5.16 -9.89
C SER A 66 18.55 4.38 -9.43
N ILE A 67 19.16 3.62 -10.33
CA ILE A 67 20.46 2.96 -10.11
C ILE A 67 21.56 3.96 -9.73
N ILE A 68 21.52 5.16 -10.28
CA ILE A 68 22.50 6.21 -10.00
C ILE A 68 22.37 6.67 -8.55
N ASP A 69 21.13 6.93 -8.08
CA ASP A 69 20.86 7.32 -6.70
C ASP A 69 21.27 6.23 -5.71
N LEU A 70 21.06 4.96 -6.07
CA LEU A 70 21.48 3.83 -5.26
C LEU A 70 23.00 3.74 -5.16
N CYS A 71 23.71 3.86 -6.29
CA CYS A 71 25.16 3.82 -6.34
C CYS A 71 25.79 4.95 -5.51
N MET A 72 25.28 6.18 -5.64
CA MET A 72 25.74 7.32 -4.85
C MET A 72 25.61 7.07 -3.33
N ARG A 73 24.50 6.49 -2.90
CA ARG A 73 24.23 6.22 -1.49
C ARG A 73 25.04 5.05 -0.93
N MET A 74 25.11 3.94 -1.67
CA MET A 74 25.85 2.76 -1.23
C MET A 74 27.36 2.97 -1.19
N GLU A 75 27.87 3.79 -2.10
CA GLU A 75 29.31 3.98 -2.25
C GLU A 75 29.81 5.34 -1.72
N GLY A 76 28.91 6.18 -1.19
CA GLY A 76 29.25 7.49 -0.64
C GLY A 76 29.91 8.41 -1.67
N CYS A 77 29.52 8.30 -2.95
CA CYS A 77 30.20 8.97 -4.05
C CYS A 77 29.36 10.07 -4.71
N THR A 78 30.00 10.96 -5.44
CA THR A 78 29.34 12.03 -6.20
C THR A 78 28.60 11.49 -7.43
N LEU A 79 27.69 12.29 -8.01
CA LEU A 79 26.97 11.95 -9.24
C LEU A 79 27.92 11.58 -10.39
N SER A 80 29.01 12.35 -10.59
CA SER A 80 30.00 12.12 -11.64
C SER A 80 30.74 10.80 -11.44
N GLU A 81 31.05 10.45 -10.19
CA GLU A 81 31.72 9.19 -9.85
C GLU A 81 30.78 7.99 -10.01
N ALA A 82 29.53 8.11 -9.57
CA ALA A 82 28.52 7.07 -9.76
C ALA A 82 28.31 6.75 -11.23
N ILE A 83 28.19 7.78 -12.07
CA ILE A 83 28.05 7.63 -13.52
C ILE A 83 29.26 6.92 -14.12
N ARG A 84 30.51 7.31 -13.74
CA ARG A 84 31.72 6.68 -14.20
C ARG A 84 31.81 5.20 -13.83
N ARG A 85 31.51 4.86 -12.56
CA ARG A 85 31.54 3.48 -12.03
C ARG A 85 30.52 2.59 -12.72
N LEU A 86 29.27 3.08 -12.86
CA LEU A 86 28.22 2.35 -13.55
C LEU A 86 28.47 2.20 -15.05
N GLY A 87 29.10 3.22 -15.69
CA GLY A 87 29.47 3.17 -17.10
C GLY A 87 30.56 2.13 -17.40
N GLN A 88 31.53 1.92 -16.52
CA GLN A 88 32.52 0.86 -16.62
C GLN A 88 31.88 -0.54 -16.51
N ASN A 89 30.98 -0.74 -15.57
CA ASN A 89 30.24 -2.00 -15.39
C ASN A 89 29.28 -2.33 -16.54
N ALA A 90 28.77 -1.32 -17.25
CA ALA A 90 27.89 -1.51 -18.40
C ALA A 90 28.65 -1.88 -19.68
N SER A 91 30.00 -1.74 -19.72
CA SER A 91 30.84 -2.06 -20.86
C SER A 91 31.33 -3.51 -20.86
N ASP A 92 31.33 -4.19 -19.73
CA ASP A 92 31.79 -5.58 -19.58
C ASP A 92 30.70 -6.64 -19.96
N ASN A 93 29.53 -6.23 -20.33
CA ASN A 93 28.45 -7.14 -20.75
C ASN A 93 28.35 -7.22 -22.29
N GLY A 94 29.41 -7.66 -22.94
CA GLY A 94 29.34 -8.19 -24.29
C GLY A 94 28.90 -9.64 -24.26
N THR A 95 27.63 -9.94 -24.09
CA THR A 95 26.94 -11.15 -24.61
C THR A 95 25.56 -11.32 -23.99
N TYR A 96 24.57 -10.63 -24.48
CA TYR A 96 23.19 -11.13 -24.57
C TYR A 96 22.57 -10.59 -25.86
N SER A 97 22.91 -11.28 -26.96
CA SER A 97 22.16 -11.21 -28.21
C SER A 97 20.83 -11.94 -28.08
N SER A 98 19.88 -11.39 -28.78
CA SER A 98 18.65 -12.02 -29.27
C SER A 98 17.52 -12.18 -28.27
N LEU A 99 16.66 -11.20 -28.30
CA LEU A 99 15.24 -11.32 -28.58
C LEU A 99 14.57 -9.94 -28.43
N ASN A 100 14.46 -9.23 -29.53
CA ASN A 100 13.33 -8.40 -29.91
C ASN A 100 13.72 -7.41 -31.02
N ASN A 101 13.80 -7.93 -32.24
CA ASN A 101 13.53 -7.14 -33.43
C ASN A 101 12.02 -6.95 -33.51
N PHE A 102 11.53 -5.80 -33.13
CA PHE A 102 10.30 -5.24 -33.65
C PHE A 102 10.46 -3.73 -33.75
N VAL A 103 10.70 -3.27 -34.95
CA VAL A 103 10.64 -1.85 -35.32
C VAL A 103 9.20 -1.59 -35.76
N PRO A 104 8.51 -0.63 -35.18
CA PRO A 104 7.45 0.08 -35.87
C PRO A 104 7.94 1.47 -36.23
N ASN A 105 7.93 1.69 -37.52
CA ASN A 105 8.10 2.99 -38.14
C ASN A 105 6.82 3.82 -37.90
N ASN A 106 6.98 5.06 -37.60
CA ASN A 106 6.25 6.26 -37.96
C ASN A 106 5.68 7.13 -36.83
N SER A 107 6.42 8.24 -36.61
CA SER A 107 5.99 9.63 -36.46
C SER A 107 4.67 9.94 -35.70
N GLN A 108 4.82 10.31 -34.42
CA GLN A 108 4.42 11.61 -33.80
C GLN A 108 4.91 11.66 -32.35
N PRO A 109 5.23 12.82 -31.77
CA PRO A 109 5.74 12.91 -30.41
C PRO A 109 4.59 12.69 -29.42
N VAL A 110 4.38 11.45 -29.01
CA VAL A 110 3.53 11.13 -27.89
C VAL A 110 4.38 11.38 -26.63
N MET A 111 4.01 12.41 -25.87
CA MET A 111 4.50 12.61 -24.51
C MET A 111 4.52 11.26 -23.79
N ALA A 112 5.67 10.90 -23.24
CA ALA A 112 5.86 9.69 -22.45
C ALA A 112 4.95 9.72 -21.23
N VAL A 113 3.74 9.19 -21.35
CA VAL A 113 2.85 8.90 -20.23
C VAL A 113 3.42 7.66 -19.56
N ASN A 114 4.14 7.86 -18.47
CA ASN A 114 4.51 6.81 -17.51
C ASN A 114 3.32 5.89 -17.32
N GLY A 115 3.50 4.57 -17.48
CA GLY A 115 2.52 3.48 -17.44
C GLY A 115 1.22 3.75 -16.67
N ALA A 116 0.41 4.66 -17.21
CA ALA A 116 -0.87 5.03 -16.64
C ALA A 116 -1.78 3.81 -16.69
N ARG A 117 -2.40 3.48 -15.56
CA ARG A 117 -3.45 2.47 -15.52
C ARG A 117 -4.66 3.04 -16.26
N ARG A 118 -5.05 2.36 -17.32
CA ARG A 118 -6.26 2.72 -18.07
C ARG A 118 -7.44 1.96 -17.47
N LEU A 119 -8.39 2.67 -16.92
CA LEU A 119 -9.63 2.09 -16.42
C LEU A 119 -10.39 1.46 -17.60
N ILE A 120 -10.82 0.23 -17.44
CA ILE A 120 -11.58 -0.54 -18.44
C ILE A 120 -13.03 -0.67 -18.00
N GLU A 121 -13.25 -1.14 -16.76
CA GLU A 121 -14.57 -1.45 -16.26
C GLU A 121 -14.65 -1.25 -14.74
N ILE A 122 -15.82 -0.88 -14.26
CA ILE A 122 -16.17 -0.80 -12.85
C ILE A 122 -17.37 -1.71 -12.62
N SER A 123 -17.23 -2.69 -11.73
CA SER A 123 -18.31 -3.59 -11.33
C SER A 123 -18.60 -3.46 -9.83
N ASP A 124 -19.89 -3.55 -9.49
CA ASP A 124 -20.32 -3.58 -8.08
C ASP A 124 -20.09 -4.94 -7.42
N THR A 125 -19.83 -5.96 -8.22
CA THR A 125 -19.61 -7.33 -7.72
C THR A 125 -18.12 -7.64 -7.62
N LEU A 126 -17.67 -7.92 -6.41
CA LEU A 126 -16.31 -8.40 -6.17
C LEU A 126 -16.19 -9.90 -6.49
N PRO A 127 -15.16 -10.35 -7.23
CA PRO A 127 -14.84 -11.76 -7.41
C PRO A 127 -14.64 -12.49 -6.08
N PRO A 128 -14.91 -13.81 -6.00
CA PRO A 128 -14.81 -14.59 -4.75
C PRO A 128 -13.47 -14.48 -4.04
N HIS A 129 -12.34 -14.46 -4.75
CA HIS A 129 -11.01 -14.34 -4.15
C HIS A 129 -10.81 -12.99 -3.43
N PHE A 130 -11.37 -11.89 -3.95
CA PHE A 130 -11.34 -10.60 -3.25
C PHE A 130 -12.27 -10.58 -2.03
N GLN A 131 -13.43 -11.23 -2.12
CA GLN A 131 -14.31 -11.39 -0.97
C GLN A 131 -13.65 -12.23 0.14
N GLU A 132 -12.98 -13.32 -0.23
CA GLU A 132 -12.20 -14.14 0.70
C GLU A 132 -11.03 -13.37 1.34
N TYR A 133 -10.30 -12.61 0.56
CA TYR A 133 -9.23 -11.75 1.07
C TYR A 133 -9.77 -10.76 2.11
N LEU A 134 -10.85 -10.05 1.80
CA LEU A 134 -11.45 -9.10 2.72
C LEU A 134 -11.95 -9.77 4.01
N THR A 135 -12.67 -10.89 3.90
CA THR A 135 -13.33 -11.54 5.06
C THR A 135 -12.41 -12.44 5.87
N LYS A 136 -11.52 -13.21 5.20
CA LYS A 136 -10.65 -14.19 5.88
C LYS A 136 -9.30 -13.61 6.28
N VAL A 137 -8.71 -12.76 5.41
CA VAL A 137 -7.36 -12.21 5.66
C VAL A 137 -7.45 -10.89 6.42
N ARG A 138 -8.33 -9.99 5.98
CA ARG A 138 -8.49 -8.65 6.57
C ARG A 138 -9.58 -8.56 7.63
N CYS A 139 -10.36 -9.62 7.81
CA CYS A 139 -11.46 -9.71 8.76
C CYS A 139 -12.53 -8.62 8.61
N ILE A 140 -12.70 -8.09 7.40
CA ILE A 140 -13.68 -7.05 7.09
C ILE A 140 -15.08 -7.64 7.02
N ASP A 141 -16.04 -6.96 7.63
CA ASP A 141 -17.48 -7.21 7.45
C ASP A 141 -17.91 -6.76 6.05
N LEU A 142 -18.06 -7.74 5.16
CA LEU A 142 -18.32 -7.44 3.75
C LEU A 142 -19.70 -6.81 3.54
N GLU A 143 -20.69 -7.18 4.35
CA GLU A 143 -22.04 -6.60 4.24
C GLU A 143 -22.05 -5.09 4.48
N LYS A 144 -21.26 -4.64 5.45
CA LYS A 144 -21.07 -3.22 5.73
C LYS A 144 -20.19 -2.52 4.70
N ALA A 145 -19.16 -3.23 4.17
CA ALA A 145 -18.15 -2.67 3.29
C ALA A 145 -18.56 -2.58 1.81
N LYS A 146 -19.49 -3.45 1.36
CA LYS A 146 -19.81 -3.63 -0.08
C LYS A 146 -20.24 -2.35 -0.80
N SER A 147 -20.93 -1.43 -0.13
CA SER A 147 -21.38 -0.15 -0.71
C SER A 147 -20.22 0.79 -1.04
N PHE A 148 -19.07 0.64 -0.40
CA PHE A 148 -17.87 1.46 -0.59
C PHE A 148 -16.88 0.86 -1.58
N LEU A 149 -17.08 -0.40 -1.97
CA LEU A 149 -16.13 -1.16 -2.76
C LEU A 149 -16.63 -1.45 -4.17
N LYS A 150 -15.70 -1.45 -5.12
CA LYS A 150 -15.93 -1.82 -6.53
C LYS A 150 -14.87 -2.83 -6.97
N CYS A 151 -15.18 -3.65 -7.94
CA CYS A 151 -14.16 -4.37 -8.71
C CYS A 151 -13.72 -3.49 -9.87
N ILE A 152 -12.45 -3.13 -9.90
CA ILE A 152 -11.86 -2.29 -10.93
C ILE A 152 -11.05 -3.15 -11.88
N SER A 153 -11.50 -3.25 -13.14
CA SER A 153 -10.72 -3.83 -14.23
C SER A 153 -9.93 -2.71 -14.90
N TYR A 154 -8.63 -2.87 -15.03
CA TYR A 154 -7.75 -1.87 -15.62
C TYR A 154 -6.64 -2.50 -16.43
N GLU A 155 -6.12 -1.74 -17.39
CA GLU A 155 -5.05 -2.15 -18.28
C GLU A 155 -3.75 -1.43 -17.94
N VAL A 156 -2.65 -2.18 -17.97
CA VAL A 156 -1.29 -1.65 -17.95
C VAL A 156 -0.49 -2.36 -19.03
N ARG A 157 0.08 -1.61 -19.99
CA ARG A 157 0.88 -2.16 -21.10
C ARG A 157 0.20 -3.35 -21.80
N SER A 158 -1.09 -3.17 -22.17
CA SER A 158 -1.93 -4.17 -22.85
C SER A 158 -2.20 -5.45 -22.05
N ARG A 159 -1.97 -5.44 -20.74
CA ARG A 159 -2.36 -6.52 -19.83
C ARG A 159 -3.52 -6.06 -18.94
N LEU A 160 -4.51 -6.91 -18.82
CA LEU A 160 -5.68 -6.68 -17.97
C LEU A 160 -5.41 -7.16 -16.55
N TYR A 161 -5.86 -6.36 -15.59
CA TYR A 161 -5.77 -6.63 -14.16
C TYR A 161 -7.10 -6.29 -13.50
N GLN A 162 -7.35 -6.94 -12.36
CA GLN A 162 -8.47 -6.58 -11.49
C GLN A 162 -7.95 -6.21 -10.10
N ALA A 163 -8.67 -5.34 -9.42
CA ALA A 163 -8.38 -4.96 -8.05
C ALA A 163 -9.66 -4.52 -7.32
N ILE A 164 -9.62 -4.61 -6.00
CA ILE A 164 -10.59 -3.95 -5.12
C ILE A 164 -10.35 -2.45 -5.23
N GLY A 165 -11.38 -1.70 -5.60
CA GLY A 165 -11.36 -0.26 -5.75
C GLY A 165 -12.15 0.45 -4.68
N PHE A 166 -11.60 1.54 -4.17
CA PHE A 166 -12.25 2.46 -3.25
C PHE A 166 -12.23 3.86 -3.87
N ALA A 167 -13.42 4.40 -4.15
CA ALA A 167 -13.57 5.66 -4.87
C ALA A 167 -13.11 6.86 -4.05
N ASN A 168 -12.56 7.87 -4.71
CA ASN A 168 -12.23 9.15 -4.09
C ASN A 168 -13.11 10.29 -4.62
N LEU A 169 -13.01 11.45 -3.98
CA LEU A 169 -13.84 12.62 -4.27
C LEU A 169 -13.72 13.13 -5.72
N SER A 170 -12.57 12.95 -6.36
CA SER A 170 -12.31 13.40 -7.72
C SER A 170 -12.60 12.33 -8.80
N GLY A 171 -13.24 11.22 -8.46
CA GLY A 171 -13.58 10.15 -9.39
C GLY A 171 -12.44 9.18 -9.71
N GLY A 172 -11.33 9.25 -8.99
CA GLY A 172 -10.28 8.23 -9.01
C GLY A 172 -10.56 7.10 -8.03
N TYR A 173 -9.70 6.08 -8.02
CA TYR A 173 -9.82 4.91 -7.14
C TYR A 173 -8.49 4.57 -6.50
N GLU A 174 -8.50 4.28 -5.21
CA GLU A 174 -7.43 3.54 -4.56
C GLU A 174 -7.65 2.05 -4.79
N LEU A 175 -6.56 1.33 -5.10
CA LEU A 175 -6.62 -0.07 -5.52
C LEU A 175 -5.87 -0.98 -4.55
N ARG A 176 -6.44 -2.17 -4.31
CA ARG A 176 -5.80 -3.30 -3.63
C ARG A 176 -6.10 -4.59 -4.35
N ASP A 177 -5.13 -5.49 -4.42
CA ASP A 177 -5.38 -6.90 -4.74
C ASP A 177 -5.44 -7.75 -3.46
N ASP A 178 -5.62 -9.03 -3.62
CA ASP A 178 -5.60 -10.03 -2.57
C ASP A 178 -4.17 -10.44 -2.14
N ASN A 179 -3.16 -9.76 -2.66
CA ASN A 179 -1.75 -10.00 -2.38
C ASN A 179 -1.09 -8.79 -1.68
N VAL A 180 -0.13 -8.15 -2.32
CA VAL A 180 0.63 -7.01 -1.75
C VAL A 180 0.48 -5.73 -2.57
N PHE A 181 -0.23 -5.78 -3.68
CA PHE A 181 -0.35 -4.63 -4.57
C PHE A 181 -1.19 -3.52 -3.93
N LYS A 182 -0.62 -2.32 -3.97
CA LYS A 182 -1.29 -1.06 -3.69
C LYS A 182 -1.12 -0.17 -4.90
N GLY A 183 -2.20 0.36 -5.42
CA GLY A 183 -2.16 1.23 -6.59
C GLY A 183 -3.30 2.22 -6.59
N ARG A 184 -3.46 2.91 -7.71
CA ARG A 184 -4.59 3.83 -7.92
C ARG A 184 -4.91 4.01 -9.39
N ILE A 185 -6.15 4.41 -9.65
CA ILE A 185 -6.59 5.08 -10.88
C ILE A 185 -6.66 6.57 -10.56
N ALA A 186 -6.05 7.39 -11.39
CA ALA A 186 -6.07 8.84 -11.24
C ALA A 186 -7.50 9.40 -11.43
N PRO A 187 -7.78 10.57 -10.87
CA PRO A 187 -6.93 11.42 -10.07
C PRO A 187 -6.77 10.95 -8.62
N LYS A 188 -5.73 11.44 -7.92
CA LYS A 188 -5.51 11.19 -6.50
C LYS A 188 -6.27 12.20 -5.66
N ASP A 189 -7.08 11.70 -4.73
CA ASP A 189 -7.81 12.57 -3.79
C ASP A 189 -8.18 11.86 -2.48
N ILE A 190 -8.80 12.62 -1.57
CA ILE A 190 -9.41 12.14 -0.33
C ILE A 190 -10.78 11.49 -0.61
N THR A 191 -11.27 10.70 0.34
CA THR A 191 -12.63 10.16 0.31
C THR A 191 -13.38 10.58 1.57
N PRO A 192 -14.24 11.59 1.51
CA PRO A 192 -15.13 11.95 2.60
C PRO A 192 -16.37 11.06 2.61
N ILE A 193 -16.75 10.62 3.81
CA ILE A 193 -17.96 9.82 4.09
C ILE A 193 -18.66 10.55 5.24
N PHE A 194 -19.69 11.33 4.91
CA PHE A 194 -20.31 12.22 5.86
C PHE A 194 -21.72 11.76 6.23
N THR A 195 -22.06 11.92 7.50
CA THR A 195 -23.38 11.73 8.09
C THR A 195 -24.04 13.09 8.35
N ASP A 196 -25.36 13.13 8.48
CA ASP A 196 -26.09 14.41 8.51
C ASP A 196 -25.93 15.22 9.81
N ARG A 197 -25.36 14.66 10.89
CA ARG A 197 -25.41 15.29 12.23
C ARG A 197 -24.13 15.17 13.06
N ALA A 198 -23.00 14.87 12.49
CA ALA A 198 -21.77 14.69 13.26
C ALA A 198 -20.98 16.00 13.37
N GLU A 199 -20.35 16.23 14.53
CA GLU A 199 -19.37 17.30 14.75
C GLU A 199 -17.93 16.77 14.72
N LEU A 200 -17.76 15.48 14.95
CA LEU A 200 -16.48 14.80 15.03
C LEU A 200 -16.17 14.07 13.71
N VAL A 201 -14.93 14.20 13.25
CA VAL A 201 -14.46 13.53 12.03
C VAL A 201 -13.40 12.49 12.37
N CYS A 202 -13.65 11.23 12.04
CA CYS A 202 -12.67 10.15 12.12
C CYS A 202 -11.79 10.18 10.86
N ILE A 203 -10.48 10.36 11.04
CA ILE A 203 -9.50 10.46 9.94
C ILE A 203 -8.74 9.14 9.80
N PHE A 204 -8.68 8.61 8.58
CA PHE A 204 -7.95 7.38 8.25
C PHE A 204 -6.88 7.65 7.21
N GLU A 205 -5.73 6.94 7.31
CA GLU A 205 -4.69 7.05 6.28
C GLU A 205 -5.12 6.39 4.97
N GLY A 206 -5.68 5.18 5.05
CA GLY A 206 -6.13 4.39 3.91
C GLY A 206 -7.45 3.67 4.17
N PHE A 207 -8.08 3.20 3.10
CA PHE A 207 -9.43 2.64 3.18
C PHE A 207 -9.51 1.31 3.97
N MET A 208 -8.42 0.54 4.12
CA MET A 208 -8.43 -0.66 4.97
C MET A 208 -8.63 -0.30 6.45
N GLY A 209 -8.03 0.80 6.92
CA GLY A 209 -8.29 1.31 8.27
C GLY A 209 -9.76 1.72 8.45
N PHE A 210 -10.33 2.43 7.48
CA PHE A 210 -11.76 2.78 7.48
C PHE A 210 -12.67 1.54 7.49
N LEU A 211 -12.42 0.55 6.63
CA LEU A 211 -13.21 -0.69 6.59
C LEU A 211 -13.11 -1.50 7.87
N SER A 212 -11.94 -1.48 8.52
CA SER A 212 -11.76 -2.10 9.84
C SER A 212 -12.60 -1.40 10.90
N PHE A 213 -12.57 -0.07 10.91
CA PHE A 213 -13.40 0.73 11.81
C PHE A 213 -14.90 0.45 11.60
N LEU A 214 -15.32 0.43 10.33
CA LEU A 214 -16.70 0.08 9.94
C LEU A 214 -17.10 -1.32 10.44
N SER A 215 -16.18 -2.29 10.37
CA SER A 215 -16.43 -3.66 10.83
C SER A 215 -16.52 -3.78 12.35
N MET A 216 -15.84 -2.90 13.10
CA MET A 216 -15.86 -2.88 14.56
C MET A 216 -17.07 -2.15 15.14
N LYS A 217 -17.76 -1.33 14.37
CA LYS A 217 -18.89 -0.52 14.82
C LYS A 217 -20.21 -1.13 14.36
N GLU A 218 -21.25 -1.03 15.18
CA GLU A 218 -22.61 -1.39 14.75
C GLU A 218 -23.12 -0.39 13.71
N GLU A 219 -22.92 0.90 13.99
CA GLU A 219 -23.28 2.02 13.12
C GLU A 219 -22.19 3.10 13.15
N ILE A 220 -22.01 3.80 12.04
CA ILE A 220 -21.15 4.99 11.97
C ILE A 220 -22.00 6.23 12.22
N THR A 221 -21.75 6.87 13.34
CA THR A 221 -22.43 8.12 13.75
C THR A 221 -21.57 9.36 13.49
N ASN A 222 -20.27 9.20 13.31
CA ASN A 222 -19.32 10.28 13.06
C ASN A 222 -19.05 10.44 11.57
N HIS A 223 -18.66 11.64 11.15
CA HIS A 223 -18.05 11.81 9.84
C HIS A 223 -16.79 10.96 9.74
N CYS A 224 -16.51 10.44 8.56
CA CYS A 224 -15.26 9.76 8.25
C CYS A 224 -14.58 10.43 7.05
N LEU A 225 -13.27 10.55 7.10
CA LEU A 225 -12.46 11.03 5.99
C LEU A 225 -11.26 10.12 5.81
N VAL A 226 -11.18 9.48 4.64
CA VAL A 226 -10.03 8.67 4.27
C VAL A 226 -9.09 9.53 3.43
N MET A 227 -7.88 9.75 3.91
CA MET A 227 -6.89 10.56 3.18
C MET A 227 -6.36 9.85 1.93
N ASN A 228 -6.46 8.52 1.88
CA ASN A 228 -5.91 7.67 0.83
C ASN A 228 -4.38 7.72 0.68
N SER A 229 -3.74 8.61 1.39
CA SER A 229 -2.29 8.74 1.58
C SER A 229 -2.03 9.93 2.50
N VAL A 230 -0.99 9.88 3.33
CA VAL A 230 -0.51 11.02 4.14
C VAL A 230 -0.19 12.26 3.30
N SER A 231 0.20 12.10 2.03
CA SER A 231 0.44 13.25 1.15
C SER A 231 -0.81 14.07 0.80
N ASN A 232 -2.00 13.62 1.19
CA ASN A 232 -3.26 14.35 1.05
C ASN A 232 -3.66 15.13 2.33
N VAL A 233 -2.82 15.18 3.37
CA VAL A 233 -3.09 15.92 4.62
C VAL A 233 -3.52 17.37 4.33
N ALA A 234 -2.78 18.09 3.50
CA ALA A 234 -3.12 19.47 3.15
C ALA A 234 -4.48 19.61 2.45
N LYS A 235 -4.89 18.60 1.66
CA LYS A 235 -6.24 18.56 1.06
C LYS A 235 -7.31 18.30 2.11
N ALA A 236 -7.05 17.35 3.02
CA ALA A 236 -7.97 17.04 4.12
C ALA A 236 -8.20 18.25 5.02
N ILE A 237 -7.12 18.95 5.41
CA ILE A 237 -7.19 20.18 6.19
C ILE A 237 -8.07 21.23 5.50
N ARG A 238 -7.84 21.53 4.22
CA ARG A 238 -8.67 22.48 3.47
C ARG A 238 -10.13 22.04 3.43
N TYR A 239 -10.38 20.79 3.09
CA TYR A 239 -11.72 20.24 2.98
C TYR A 239 -12.54 20.36 4.27
N LEU A 240 -11.89 20.14 5.43
CA LEU A 240 -12.51 20.25 6.74
C LEU A 240 -12.70 21.70 7.17
N ASN A 241 -11.72 22.58 6.91
CA ASN A 241 -11.83 24.03 7.20
C ASN A 241 -12.98 24.67 6.43
N ASP A 242 -13.16 24.33 5.15
CA ASP A 242 -14.27 24.82 4.32
C ASP A 242 -15.65 24.42 4.89
N ARG A 243 -15.69 23.43 5.79
CA ARG A 243 -16.90 22.93 6.47
C ARG A 243 -16.97 23.29 7.94
N HIS A 244 -16.02 24.09 8.43
CA HIS A 244 -15.91 24.49 9.83
C HIS A 244 -15.81 23.32 10.81
N LEU A 245 -15.29 22.19 10.37
CA LEU A 245 -15.06 21.00 11.17
C LEU A 245 -13.64 21.05 11.75
N THR A 246 -13.53 21.26 13.05
CA THR A 246 -12.24 21.45 13.74
C THR A 246 -11.87 20.33 14.71
N HIS A 247 -12.80 19.42 14.97
CA HIS A 247 -12.63 18.29 15.90
C HIS A 247 -12.36 17.00 15.11
N ILE A 248 -11.22 16.36 15.32
CA ILE A 248 -10.86 15.14 14.63
C ILE A 248 -10.37 14.04 15.57
N CYS A 249 -10.75 12.81 15.24
CA CYS A 249 -10.26 11.56 15.78
C CYS A 249 -9.27 10.94 14.77
N ALA A 250 -7.99 10.94 15.04
CA ALA A 250 -6.97 10.43 14.11
C ALA A 250 -6.74 8.92 14.33
N LEU A 251 -7.14 8.11 13.34
CA LEU A 251 -6.90 6.66 13.30
C LEU A 251 -5.88 6.33 12.19
N LEU A 252 -4.66 6.85 12.35
CA LEU A 252 -3.58 6.77 11.38
C LEU A 252 -2.62 5.63 11.69
N ASP A 253 -1.75 5.28 10.73
CA ASP A 253 -0.74 4.24 10.90
C ASP A 253 0.29 4.65 11.97
N ASN A 254 0.81 3.68 12.74
CA ASN A 254 1.79 3.86 13.81
C ASN A 254 3.23 4.03 13.27
N ASP A 255 3.39 4.92 12.30
CA ASP A 255 4.69 5.23 11.73
C ASP A 255 5.00 6.74 11.77
N ASP A 256 6.18 7.13 11.30
CA ASP A 256 6.59 8.54 11.29
C ASP A 256 5.73 9.40 10.37
N ALA A 257 5.13 8.82 9.33
CA ALA A 257 4.28 9.57 8.41
C ALA A 257 2.92 9.88 9.06
N GLY A 258 2.31 8.91 9.75
CA GLY A 258 1.11 9.11 10.55
C GLY A 258 1.30 10.14 11.66
N ARG A 259 2.42 10.05 12.41
CA ARG A 259 2.76 11.03 13.46
C ARG A 259 2.93 12.46 12.90
N ARG A 260 3.59 12.61 11.75
CA ARG A 260 3.70 13.92 11.09
C ARG A 260 2.36 14.46 10.65
N ALA A 261 1.48 13.61 10.12
CA ALA A 261 0.14 14.01 9.73
C ALA A 261 -0.68 14.55 10.91
N ILE A 262 -0.63 13.89 12.07
CA ILE A 262 -1.24 14.38 13.32
C ILE A 262 -0.72 15.77 13.68
N GLN A 263 0.59 15.98 13.61
CA GLN A 263 1.19 17.29 13.88
C GLN A 263 0.77 18.36 12.88
N GLU A 264 0.58 18.02 11.61
CA GLU A 264 0.09 18.97 10.59
C GLU A 264 -1.34 19.42 10.87
N PHE A 265 -2.24 18.49 11.25
CA PHE A 265 -3.58 18.84 11.70
C PHE A 265 -3.57 19.76 12.93
N ALA A 266 -2.76 19.43 13.94
CA ALA A 266 -2.64 20.25 15.16
C ALA A 266 -2.11 21.65 14.86
N ARG A 267 -1.10 21.79 13.98
CA ARG A 267 -0.56 23.10 13.53
C ARG A 267 -1.58 23.91 12.74
N ALA A 268 -2.49 23.25 12.04
CA ALA A 268 -3.58 23.88 11.31
C ALA A 268 -4.77 24.29 12.21
N GLY A 269 -4.66 24.12 13.54
CA GLY A 269 -5.66 24.56 14.52
C GLY A 269 -6.74 23.52 14.83
N PHE A 270 -6.59 22.26 14.40
CA PHE A 270 -7.54 21.21 14.73
C PHE A 270 -7.34 20.72 16.17
N GLN A 271 -8.44 20.42 16.84
CA GLN A 271 -8.45 19.65 18.06
C GLN A 271 -8.33 18.17 17.68
N VAL A 272 -7.16 17.58 17.94
CA VAL A 272 -6.83 16.23 17.49
C VAL A 272 -6.85 15.25 18.66
N GLU A 273 -7.70 14.24 18.58
CA GLU A 273 -7.65 13.06 19.44
C GLU A 273 -6.89 11.95 18.72
N ASP A 274 -5.67 11.64 19.19
CA ASP A 274 -4.85 10.56 18.63
C ASP A 274 -5.32 9.20 19.18
N MET A 275 -5.96 8.43 18.30
CA MET A 275 -6.46 7.09 18.60
C MET A 275 -5.44 5.99 18.37
N SER A 276 -4.30 6.28 17.75
CA SER A 276 -3.24 5.29 17.47
C SER A 276 -2.69 4.63 18.75
N ARG A 277 -2.78 5.31 19.90
CA ARG A 277 -2.45 4.78 21.23
C ARG A 277 -3.21 3.50 21.61
N TYR A 278 -4.43 3.30 21.10
CA TYR A 278 -5.25 2.12 21.39
C TYR A 278 -4.80 0.87 20.62
N TYR A 279 -4.00 1.05 19.57
CA TYR A 279 -3.38 -0.02 18.80
C TYR A 279 -1.88 0.17 18.61
N LYS A 280 -1.22 0.73 19.62
CA LYS A 280 0.22 1.09 19.63
C LYS A 280 1.17 -0.08 19.30
N ASP A 281 0.76 -1.31 19.63
CA ASP A 281 1.52 -2.53 19.40
C ASP A 281 1.33 -3.11 17.98
N PHE A 282 0.50 -2.46 17.16
CA PHE A 282 0.18 -2.84 15.80
C PHE A 282 0.59 -1.73 14.84
N LYS A 283 0.91 -2.11 13.62
CA LYS A 283 1.30 -1.16 12.59
C LYS A 283 0.18 -0.20 12.23
N ASP A 284 -1.02 -0.72 12.08
CA ASP A 284 -2.21 0.01 11.67
C ASP A 284 -3.48 -0.55 12.31
N LEU A 285 -4.60 0.15 12.12
CA LEU A 285 -5.89 -0.25 12.66
C LEU A 285 -6.39 -1.60 12.12
N ASN A 286 -6.05 -1.98 10.87
CA ASN A 286 -6.45 -3.27 10.34
C ASN A 286 -5.71 -4.42 10.99
N ASP A 287 -4.40 -4.30 11.23
CA ASP A 287 -3.62 -5.33 11.93
C ASP A 287 -4.16 -5.55 13.35
N PHE A 288 -4.51 -4.48 14.07
CA PHE A 288 -5.21 -4.56 15.37
C PHE A 288 -6.55 -5.28 15.26
N HIS A 289 -7.40 -4.89 14.31
CA HIS A 289 -8.71 -5.49 14.10
C HIS A 289 -8.61 -6.99 13.82
N VAL A 290 -7.69 -7.39 12.93
CA VAL A 290 -7.45 -8.81 12.59
C VAL A 290 -7.04 -9.62 13.82
N SER A 291 -6.13 -9.08 14.67
CA SER A 291 -5.73 -9.74 15.90
C SER A 291 -6.93 -9.96 16.83
N ARG A 292 -7.73 -8.94 17.07
CA ARG A 292 -8.91 -9.01 17.93
C ARG A 292 -9.94 -10.03 17.45
N VAL A 293 -10.21 -10.07 16.14
CA VAL A 293 -11.15 -11.05 15.57
C VAL A 293 -10.62 -12.47 15.70
N ARG A 294 -9.31 -12.69 15.51
CA ARG A 294 -8.70 -14.03 15.70
C ARG A 294 -8.76 -14.49 17.14
N GLU A 295 -8.41 -13.65 18.09
CA GLU A 295 -8.52 -13.93 19.51
C GLU A 295 -9.96 -14.31 19.92
N GLN A 296 -10.95 -13.56 19.46
CA GLN A 296 -12.36 -13.85 19.72
C GLN A 296 -12.82 -15.19 19.12
N ARG A 297 -12.34 -15.55 17.93
CA ARG A 297 -12.63 -16.84 17.29
C ARG A 297 -12.01 -18.00 18.07
N GLU A 298 -10.79 -17.85 18.52
CA GLU A 298 -10.09 -18.85 19.33
C GLU A 298 -10.78 -19.09 20.67
N GLN A 299 -11.15 -18.02 21.37
CA GLN A 299 -11.92 -18.11 22.64
C GLN A 299 -13.25 -18.83 22.44
N LYS A 300 -14.01 -18.47 21.40
CA LYS A 300 -15.28 -19.14 21.09
C LYS A 300 -15.08 -20.63 20.76
N TRP A 301 -14.01 -20.97 20.06
CA TRP A 301 -13.70 -22.35 19.74
C TRP A 301 -13.36 -23.15 21.00
N GLN A 302 -12.54 -22.61 21.89
CA GLN A 302 -12.16 -23.24 23.17
C GLN A 302 -13.41 -23.52 24.04
N VAL A 303 -14.29 -22.52 24.20
CA VAL A 303 -15.55 -22.67 24.95
C VAL A 303 -16.42 -23.79 24.35
N LYS A 304 -16.59 -23.79 23.03
CA LYS A 304 -17.40 -24.80 22.34
C LYS A 304 -16.82 -26.21 22.51
N THR A 305 -15.50 -26.35 22.47
CA THR A 305 -14.82 -27.63 22.67
C THR A 305 -14.97 -28.13 24.10
N GLN A 306 -14.85 -27.24 25.10
CA GLN A 306 -15.10 -27.61 26.51
C GLN A 306 -16.54 -28.06 26.76
N MET A 307 -17.53 -27.37 26.21
CA MET A 307 -18.93 -27.75 26.34
C MET A 307 -19.22 -29.15 25.75
N SER A 308 -18.67 -29.42 24.54
CA SER A 308 -18.86 -30.73 23.91
C SER A 308 -18.22 -31.90 24.69
N VAL A 309 -17.07 -31.68 25.34
CA VAL A 309 -16.42 -32.67 26.21
C VAL A 309 -17.25 -32.90 27.48
N THR A 310 -17.82 -31.85 28.06
CA THR A 310 -18.67 -31.96 29.26
C THR A 310 -19.96 -32.72 28.98
N GLU A 311 -20.64 -32.46 27.87
CA GLU A 311 -21.84 -33.17 27.44
C GLU A 311 -21.54 -34.66 27.14
N GLN A 312 -20.41 -35.01 26.52
CA GLN A 312 -20.01 -36.40 26.31
C GLN A 312 -19.75 -37.15 27.63
N ASN A 313 -19.17 -36.47 28.62
CA ASN A 313 -18.92 -37.08 29.94
C ASN A 313 -20.23 -37.28 30.76
N GLN A 314 -21.17 -36.36 30.70
CA GLN A 314 -22.49 -36.50 31.33
C GLN A 314 -23.29 -37.64 30.70
N ASN A 315 -23.30 -37.79 29.38
CA ASN A 315 -23.96 -38.88 28.71
C ASN A 315 -23.38 -40.25 29.05
N LYS A 316 -22.05 -40.37 29.27
CA LYS A 316 -21.39 -41.61 29.72
C LYS A 316 -21.72 -41.93 31.17
N SER A 317 -22.02 -40.95 32.03
CA SER A 317 -22.37 -41.18 33.43
C SER A 317 -23.84 -41.61 33.60
N ASN A 318 -24.71 -41.23 32.67
CA ASN A 318 -26.15 -41.59 32.69
C ASN A 318 -26.45 -42.99 32.09
N ILE A 319 -25.44 -43.68 31.52
CA ILE A 319 -25.57 -45.02 30.92
C ILE A 319 -25.06 -46.13 31.89
N LYS A 320 -24.55 -45.78 33.05
CA LYS A 320 -24.16 -46.70 34.11
C LYS A 320 -25.26 -46.74 35.21
#